data_d4052de18cee7be29427ef8ca29ae02d
#
_entry.id   d4052de18cee7be29427ef8ca29ae02d
#
_cell.length_a   1.000
_cell.length_b   1.000
_cell.length_c   1.000
_cell.angle_alpha   90.00
_cell.angle_beta   90.00
_cell.angle_gamma   90.00
#
_symmetry.space_group_name_H-M   'P 1'
#
loop_
_entity.id
_entity.type
_entity.pdbx_description
1 polymer ?
#
loop_
_entity_poly.entity_id
_entity_poly.type
_entity_poly.pdbx_seq_one_letter_code
_entity_poly.pdbx_strand_id
1 'polypeptide(L)'
;MSGATPPPRRRRMSRAERERQMLDVAERVFGERGYQAASMDEIAERCGVSKPMLYEYFGSKDGLLVACVTRSKAELFDVTQKAMAGATTPEDILSRGMVAYFRFIDEHSRSFAMLLREPMAAAPEAIRAIDETRRQQSELIAGVLGTFAPSAPAGTIEAYTQIIMGASERMALWQTGRADVSAEDAARYMTDFCWNGLSPYLAPAGEARPEPR
;
A
#
# COMPACT_ATOMS: atom_id res chain seq x y z
N MET A 1 28.23 40.32 -34.97
CA MET A 1 27.28 40.52 -33.85
C MET A 1 26.69 39.15 -33.49
N SER A 2 27.27 38.52 -32.45
CA SER A 2 26.91 37.15 -32.07
C SER A 2 25.72 37.20 -31.11
N GLY A 3 24.54 36.78 -31.58
CA GLY A 3 23.34 36.71 -30.79
C GLY A 3 23.38 35.46 -29.88
N ALA A 4 23.72 35.65 -28.62
CA ALA A 4 23.60 34.57 -27.61
C ALA A 4 22.14 34.29 -27.34
N THR A 5 21.63 33.11 -27.67
CA THR A 5 20.32 32.62 -27.32
C THR A 5 20.23 32.52 -25.79
N PRO A 6 19.22 33.12 -25.13
CA PRO A 6 19.08 33.05 -23.69
C PRO A 6 18.81 31.58 -23.27
N PRO A 7 19.35 31.13 -22.12
CA PRO A 7 19.16 29.77 -21.64
C PRO A 7 17.68 29.51 -21.39
N PRO A 8 17.18 28.26 -21.64
CA PRO A 8 15.78 27.93 -21.46
C PRO A 8 15.37 28.17 -19.99
N ARG A 9 14.31 28.96 -19.79
CA ARG A 9 13.71 29.19 -18.46
C ARG A 9 13.34 27.82 -17.86
N ARG A 10 13.97 27.46 -16.74
CA ARG A 10 13.58 26.29 -15.94
C ARG A 10 12.08 26.38 -15.68
N ARG A 11 11.31 25.42 -16.19
CA ARG A 11 9.88 25.31 -15.98
C ARG A 11 9.62 25.25 -14.46
N ARG A 12 8.83 26.19 -13.96
CA ARG A 12 8.46 26.25 -12.55
C ARG A 12 7.61 25.03 -12.23
N MET A 13 8.05 24.21 -11.28
CA MET A 13 7.36 23.00 -10.83
C MET A 13 5.96 23.36 -10.31
N SER A 14 4.94 22.62 -10.70
CA SER A 14 3.58 22.78 -10.19
C SER A 14 3.50 22.41 -8.70
N ARG A 15 2.41 22.83 -8.02
CA ARG A 15 2.17 22.47 -6.61
C ARG A 15 2.13 20.95 -6.44
N ALA A 16 1.42 20.24 -7.31
CA ALA A 16 1.32 18.75 -7.26
C ALA A 16 2.65 18.04 -7.54
N GLU A 17 3.47 18.54 -8.49
CA GLU A 17 4.80 18.00 -8.74
C GLU A 17 5.71 18.19 -7.53
N ARG A 18 5.62 19.33 -6.86
CA ARG A 18 6.41 19.61 -5.66
C ARG A 18 5.97 18.78 -4.46
N GLU A 19 4.68 18.62 -4.25
CA GLU A 19 4.12 17.76 -3.22
C GLU A 19 4.60 16.31 -3.38
N ARG A 20 4.52 15.78 -4.60
CA ARG A 20 5.03 14.44 -4.93
C ARG A 20 6.52 14.31 -4.61
N GLN A 21 7.35 15.28 -5.02
CA GLN A 21 8.77 15.30 -4.71
C GLN A 21 9.04 15.25 -3.20
N MET A 22 8.28 16.04 -2.41
CA MET A 22 8.41 16.07 -0.96
C MET A 22 8.05 14.73 -0.32
N LEU A 23 6.98 14.10 -0.79
CA LEU A 23 6.56 12.77 -0.32
C LEU A 23 7.60 11.69 -0.66
N ASP A 24 8.15 11.70 -1.88
CA ASP A 24 9.20 10.76 -2.30
C ASP A 24 10.46 10.85 -1.42
N VAL A 25 10.84 12.07 -1.04
CA VAL A 25 11.97 12.29 -0.13
C VAL A 25 11.62 11.88 1.30
N ALA A 26 10.43 12.26 1.78
CA ALA A 26 9.98 11.92 3.12
C ALA A 26 9.92 10.42 3.35
N GLU A 27 9.37 9.65 2.40
CA GLU A 27 9.32 8.19 2.47
C GLU A 27 10.72 7.56 2.57
N ARG A 28 11.68 8.07 1.78
CA ARG A 28 13.06 7.60 1.89
C ARG A 28 13.68 7.91 3.24
N VAL A 29 13.51 9.14 3.75
CA VAL A 29 14.06 9.53 5.06
C VAL A 29 13.43 8.72 6.18
N PHE A 30 12.10 8.56 6.15
CA PHE A 30 11.41 7.70 7.10
C PHE A 30 11.86 6.24 7.02
N GLY A 31 12.04 5.69 5.82
CA GLY A 31 12.53 4.32 5.62
C GLY A 31 13.98 4.11 6.08
N GLU A 32 14.85 5.12 5.96
CA GLU A 32 16.27 5.05 6.37
C GLU A 32 16.46 5.26 7.88
N ARG A 33 15.70 6.18 8.47
CA ARG A 33 15.90 6.64 9.86
C ARG A 33 14.88 6.08 10.84
N GLY A 34 13.74 5.60 10.35
CA GLY A 34 12.54 5.39 11.15
C GLY A 34 11.84 6.72 11.45
N TYR A 35 10.55 6.63 11.84
CA TYR A 35 9.75 7.83 12.11
C TYR A 35 10.34 8.72 13.21
N GLN A 36 10.77 8.13 14.35
CA GLN A 36 11.25 8.90 15.50
C GLN A 36 12.48 9.73 15.18
N ALA A 37 13.49 9.14 14.55
CA ALA A 37 14.76 9.79 14.27
C ALA A 37 14.73 10.72 13.04
N ALA A 38 13.77 10.57 12.14
CA ALA A 38 13.58 11.45 10.99
C ALA A 38 13.21 12.87 11.44
N SER A 39 13.80 13.90 10.82
CA SER A 39 13.50 15.30 11.13
C SER A 39 12.97 16.06 9.92
N MET A 40 12.09 17.05 10.18
CA MET A 40 11.59 17.96 9.13
C MET A 40 12.71 18.80 8.52
N ASP A 41 13.81 19.05 9.25
CA ASP A 41 14.97 19.78 8.73
C ASP A 41 15.70 18.94 7.69
N GLU A 42 16.01 17.67 7.98
CA GLU A 42 16.64 16.73 7.03
C GLU A 42 15.79 16.54 5.78
N ILE A 43 14.47 16.38 5.94
CA ILE A 43 13.55 16.22 4.81
C ILE A 43 13.56 17.48 3.93
N ALA A 44 13.47 18.68 4.54
CA ALA A 44 13.50 19.94 3.81
C ALA A 44 14.80 20.12 3.03
N GLU A 45 15.95 19.84 3.64
CA GLU A 45 17.28 19.89 3.03
C GLU A 45 17.35 18.95 1.82
N ARG A 46 16.97 17.68 2.00
CA ARG A 46 16.99 16.68 0.92
C ARG A 46 16.01 16.98 -0.21
N CYS A 47 14.89 17.67 0.08
CA CYS A 47 13.94 18.17 -0.92
C CYS A 47 14.45 19.42 -1.66
N GLY A 48 15.43 20.12 -1.12
CA GLY A 48 15.84 21.44 -1.62
C GLY A 48 14.78 22.53 -1.42
N VAL A 49 14.00 22.44 -0.32
CA VAL A 49 12.96 23.40 0.05
C VAL A 49 13.20 23.96 1.44
N SER A 50 12.51 25.06 1.80
CA SER A 50 12.56 25.57 3.17
C SER A 50 11.68 24.74 4.10
N LYS A 51 12.07 24.61 5.37
CA LYS A 51 11.27 23.94 6.41
C LYS A 51 9.85 24.54 6.54
N PRO A 52 9.64 25.88 6.50
CA PRO A 52 8.30 26.47 6.48
C PRO A 52 7.45 25.98 5.31
N MET A 53 8.03 25.73 4.14
CA MET A 53 7.30 25.20 2.99
C MET A 53 6.79 23.77 3.26
N LEU A 54 7.56 22.89 3.92
CA LEU A 54 7.06 21.58 4.33
C LEU A 54 5.87 21.68 5.28
N TYR A 55 5.95 22.59 6.26
CA TYR A 55 4.83 22.83 7.18
C TYR A 55 3.60 23.41 6.50
N GLU A 56 3.79 24.27 5.48
CA GLU A 56 2.68 24.79 4.67
C GLU A 56 1.91 23.68 3.92
N TYR A 57 2.64 22.63 3.45
CA TYR A 57 2.02 21.53 2.72
C TYR A 57 1.38 20.50 3.65
N PHE A 58 2.02 20.16 4.76
CA PHE A 58 1.67 18.97 5.55
C PHE A 58 1.31 19.28 7.01
N GLY A 59 1.46 20.51 7.46
CA GLY A 59 1.10 20.95 8.81
C GLY A 59 2.07 20.49 9.89
N SER A 60 2.45 19.20 9.88
CA SER A 60 3.30 18.59 10.90
C SER A 60 4.09 17.40 10.33
N LYS A 61 5.00 16.83 11.14
CA LYS A 61 5.67 15.56 10.81
C LYS A 61 4.68 14.41 10.73
N ASP A 62 3.68 14.39 11.63
CA ASP A 62 2.57 13.43 11.57
C ASP A 62 1.72 13.59 10.32
N GLY A 63 1.38 14.83 9.96
CA GLY A 63 0.66 15.11 8.71
C GLY A 63 1.43 14.66 7.47
N LEU A 64 2.75 14.83 7.45
CA LEU A 64 3.61 14.33 6.39
C LEU A 64 3.62 12.80 6.36
N LEU A 65 3.68 12.13 7.51
CA LEU A 65 3.59 10.67 7.60
C LEU A 65 2.25 10.16 7.07
N VAL A 66 1.14 10.76 7.50
CA VAL A 66 -0.21 10.42 7.01
C VAL A 66 -0.29 10.57 5.49
N ALA A 67 0.24 11.65 4.95
CA ALA A 67 0.25 11.88 3.50
C ALA A 67 1.08 10.81 2.75
N CYS A 68 2.24 10.41 3.28
CA CYS A 68 3.04 9.31 2.74
C CYS A 68 2.25 7.99 2.76
N VAL A 69 1.66 7.62 3.91
CA VAL A 69 0.87 6.38 4.05
C VAL A 69 -0.31 6.36 3.09
N THR A 70 -1.08 7.45 3.04
CA THR A 70 -2.26 7.57 2.17
C THR A 70 -1.88 7.43 0.70
N ARG A 71 -0.80 8.08 0.26
CA ARG A 71 -0.29 7.97 -1.10
C ARG A 71 0.14 6.54 -1.43
N SER A 72 1.02 5.95 -0.62
CA SER A 72 1.52 4.59 -0.85
C SER A 72 0.39 3.56 -0.92
N LYS A 73 -0.64 3.71 -0.08
CA LYS A 73 -1.82 2.84 -0.11
C LYS A 73 -2.67 3.05 -1.36
N ALA A 74 -2.83 4.30 -1.82
CA ALA A 74 -3.54 4.59 -3.06
C ALA A 74 -2.80 4.03 -4.29
N GLU A 75 -1.47 4.15 -4.33
CA GLU A 75 -0.64 3.58 -5.39
C GLU A 75 -0.71 2.04 -5.39
N LEU A 76 -0.59 1.41 -4.23
CA LEU A 76 -0.76 -0.04 -4.08
C LEU A 76 -2.12 -0.51 -4.58
N PHE A 77 -3.19 0.21 -4.21
CA PHE A 77 -4.55 -0.10 -4.66
C PHE A 77 -4.68 0.01 -6.18
N ASP A 78 -4.17 1.09 -6.78
CA ASP A 78 -4.21 1.32 -8.23
C ASP A 78 -3.45 0.23 -9.00
N VAL A 79 -2.25 -0.15 -8.53
CA VAL A 79 -1.43 -1.21 -9.16
C VAL A 79 -2.11 -2.57 -9.04
N THR A 80 -2.67 -2.91 -7.88
CA THR A 80 -3.37 -4.19 -7.70
C THR A 80 -4.65 -4.25 -8.51
N GLN A 81 -5.43 -3.19 -8.55
CA GLN A 81 -6.66 -3.11 -9.34
C GLN A 81 -6.37 -3.26 -10.85
N LYS A 82 -5.33 -2.58 -11.36
CA LYS A 82 -4.89 -2.71 -12.75
C LYS A 82 -4.43 -4.13 -13.08
N ALA A 83 -3.71 -4.78 -12.18
CA ALA A 83 -3.25 -6.15 -12.38
C ALA A 83 -4.41 -7.15 -12.45
N MET A 84 -5.46 -6.94 -11.66
CA MET A 84 -6.67 -7.78 -11.67
C MET A 84 -7.56 -7.54 -12.90
N ALA A 85 -7.40 -6.42 -13.60
CA ALA A 85 -8.21 -6.11 -14.78
C ALA A 85 -8.05 -7.17 -15.87
N GLY A 86 -9.19 -7.61 -16.44
CA GLY A 86 -9.23 -8.65 -17.48
C GLY A 86 -9.07 -10.08 -16.95
N ALA A 87 -8.93 -10.29 -15.63
CA ALA A 87 -9.03 -11.62 -15.05
C ALA A 87 -10.49 -12.14 -15.15
N THR A 88 -10.67 -13.41 -15.50
CA THR A 88 -11.98 -14.01 -15.76
C THR A 88 -12.42 -15.00 -14.68
N THR A 89 -11.50 -15.44 -13.83
CA THR A 89 -11.80 -16.36 -12.73
C THR A 89 -11.42 -15.74 -11.39
N PRO A 90 -12.10 -16.11 -10.29
CA PRO A 90 -11.75 -15.64 -8.94
C PRO A 90 -10.29 -15.97 -8.55
N GLU A 91 -9.81 -17.16 -8.96
CA GLU A 91 -8.43 -17.59 -8.71
C GLU A 91 -7.41 -16.70 -9.43
N ASP A 92 -7.66 -16.37 -10.71
CA ASP A 92 -6.79 -15.48 -11.51
C ASP A 92 -6.78 -14.05 -10.92
N ILE A 93 -7.94 -13.55 -10.45
CA ILE A 93 -8.03 -12.26 -9.76
C ILE A 93 -7.17 -12.26 -8.49
N LEU A 94 -7.32 -13.27 -7.65
CA LEU A 94 -6.56 -13.42 -6.42
C LEU A 94 -5.05 -13.50 -6.71
N SER A 95 -4.65 -14.35 -7.64
CA SER A 95 -3.25 -14.55 -8.02
C SER A 95 -2.61 -13.27 -8.55
N ARG A 96 -3.25 -12.59 -9.50
CA ARG A 96 -2.74 -11.32 -10.06
C ARG A 96 -2.67 -10.23 -9.01
N GLY A 97 -3.67 -10.13 -8.14
CA GLY A 97 -3.68 -9.18 -7.03
C GLY A 97 -2.54 -9.42 -6.05
N MET A 98 -2.29 -10.68 -5.67
CA MET A 98 -1.18 -11.04 -4.79
C MET A 98 0.19 -10.78 -5.43
N VAL A 99 0.39 -11.13 -6.70
CA VAL A 99 1.64 -10.81 -7.41
C VAL A 99 1.89 -9.31 -7.45
N ALA A 100 0.88 -8.52 -7.80
CA ALA A 100 1.00 -7.06 -7.85
C ALA A 100 1.29 -6.47 -6.46
N TYR A 101 0.64 -6.97 -5.41
CA TYR A 101 0.86 -6.58 -4.03
C TYR A 101 2.31 -6.82 -3.60
N PHE A 102 2.82 -8.05 -3.73
CA PHE A 102 4.15 -8.39 -3.24
C PHE A 102 5.27 -7.74 -4.07
N ARG A 103 5.09 -7.56 -5.38
CA ARG A 103 6.02 -6.78 -6.22
C ARG A 103 6.09 -5.33 -5.78
N PHE A 104 4.94 -4.69 -5.54
CA PHE A 104 4.89 -3.32 -5.04
C PHE A 104 5.63 -3.18 -3.70
N ILE A 105 5.41 -4.13 -2.77
CA ILE A 105 6.10 -4.15 -1.48
C ILE A 105 7.62 -4.31 -1.66
N ASP A 106 8.06 -5.17 -2.55
CA ASP A 106 9.49 -5.42 -2.81
C ASP A 106 10.17 -4.17 -3.39
N GLU A 107 9.55 -3.52 -4.36
CA GLU A 107 10.01 -2.26 -4.97
C GLU A 107 10.06 -1.11 -3.96
N HIS A 108 9.14 -1.08 -2.99
CA HIS A 108 9.00 -0.03 -1.98
C HIS A 108 9.41 -0.49 -0.57
N SER A 109 10.15 -1.59 -0.44
CA SER A 109 10.40 -2.33 0.80
C SER A 109 10.86 -1.49 1.98
N ARG A 110 11.76 -0.51 1.75
CA ARG A 110 12.30 0.36 2.82
C ARG A 110 11.25 1.28 3.41
N SER A 111 10.44 1.90 2.56
CA SER A 111 9.38 2.82 2.98
C SER A 111 8.20 2.07 3.59
N PHE A 112 7.83 0.93 3.00
CA PHE A 112 6.66 0.16 3.41
C PHE A 112 6.88 -0.60 4.74
N ALA A 113 8.07 -1.15 4.96
CA ALA A 113 8.40 -1.82 6.23
C ALA A 113 8.27 -0.88 7.44
N MET A 114 8.62 0.40 7.29
CA MET A 114 8.43 1.41 8.30
C MET A 114 6.96 1.73 8.54
N LEU A 115 6.19 1.90 7.44
CA LEU A 115 4.74 2.21 7.50
C LEU A 115 3.93 1.10 8.18
N LEU A 116 4.40 -0.15 8.11
CA LEU A 116 3.78 -1.29 8.80
C LEU A 116 4.25 -1.47 10.25
N ARG A 117 5.46 -1.01 10.60
CA ARG A 117 6.08 -1.29 11.91
C ARG A 117 5.88 -0.19 12.96
N GLU A 118 5.71 1.07 12.57
CA GLU A 118 5.81 2.20 13.50
C GLU A 118 4.58 3.15 13.63
N PRO A 119 3.33 2.79 13.26
CA PRO A 119 2.21 3.72 13.49
C PRO A 119 1.99 4.05 14.98
N MET A 120 2.47 3.20 15.90
CA MET A 120 2.32 3.40 17.36
C MET A 120 3.14 4.58 17.92
N ALA A 121 4.08 5.13 17.14
CA ALA A 121 4.92 6.25 17.57
C ALA A 121 4.41 7.62 17.09
N ALA A 122 3.35 7.63 16.28
CA ALA A 122 2.72 8.83 15.75
C ALA A 122 1.66 9.40 16.72
N ALA A 123 1.25 10.66 16.50
CA ALA A 123 0.17 11.27 17.26
C ALA A 123 -1.16 10.51 17.06
N PRO A 124 -2.08 10.54 18.05
CA PRO A 124 -3.37 9.85 17.96
C PRO A 124 -4.20 10.19 16.72
N GLU A 125 -4.09 11.43 16.22
CA GLU A 125 -4.74 11.89 14.98
C GLU A 125 -4.19 11.17 13.74
N ALA A 126 -2.87 10.98 13.67
CA ALA A 126 -2.22 10.28 12.57
C ALA A 126 -2.59 8.79 12.58
N ILE A 127 -2.65 8.17 13.76
CA ILE A 127 -3.10 6.77 13.93
C ILE A 127 -4.53 6.63 13.41
N ARG A 128 -5.45 7.52 13.81
CA ARG A 128 -6.84 7.48 13.33
C ARG A 128 -6.95 7.63 11.82
N ALA A 129 -6.17 8.51 11.20
CA ALA A 129 -6.17 8.69 9.75
C ALA A 129 -5.66 7.45 9.00
N ILE A 130 -4.64 6.78 9.57
CA ILE A 130 -4.12 5.52 9.04
C ILE A 130 -5.17 4.40 9.17
N ASP A 131 -5.83 4.29 10.32
CA ASP A 131 -6.89 3.31 10.56
C ASP A 131 -8.09 3.52 9.63
N GLU A 132 -8.48 4.77 9.39
CA GLU A 132 -9.54 5.10 8.44
C GLU A 132 -9.17 4.66 7.02
N THR A 133 -7.93 4.89 6.59
CA THR A 133 -7.45 4.43 5.29
C THR A 133 -7.47 2.89 5.21
N ARG A 134 -7.11 2.20 6.31
CA ARG A 134 -7.16 0.74 6.40
C ARG A 134 -8.61 0.23 6.32
N ARG A 135 -9.56 0.90 6.97
CA ARG A 135 -10.98 0.57 6.90
C ARG A 135 -11.52 0.67 5.47
N GLN A 136 -11.21 1.76 4.76
CA GLN A 136 -11.61 1.93 3.35
C GLN A 136 -11.06 0.83 2.44
N GLN A 137 -9.81 0.41 2.65
CA GLN A 137 -9.23 -0.71 1.90
C GLN A 137 -9.94 -2.03 2.22
N SER A 138 -10.26 -2.27 3.49
CA SER A 138 -11.02 -3.45 3.93
C SER A 138 -12.38 -3.52 3.24
N GLU A 139 -13.12 -2.41 3.18
CA GLU A 139 -14.41 -2.32 2.49
C GLU A 139 -14.32 -2.64 1.00
N LEU A 140 -13.26 -2.16 0.34
CA LEU A 140 -13.03 -2.45 -1.08
C LEU A 140 -12.74 -3.93 -1.33
N ILE A 141 -11.88 -4.55 -0.51
CA ILE A 141 -11.57 -5.99 -0.61
C ILE A 141 -12.82 -6.82 -0.32
N ALA A 142 -13.59 -6.46 0.72
CA ALA A 142 -14.84 -7.13 1.04
C ALA A 142 -15.85 -7.04 -0.11
N GLY A 143 -15.94 -5.89 -0.78
CA GLY A 143 -16.78 -5.71 -1.96
C GLY A 143 -16.38 -6.63 -3.11
N VAL A 144 -15.09 -6.77 -3.39
CA VAL A 144 -14.56 -7.70 -4.40
C VAL A 144 -14.90 -9.15 -4.01
N LEU A 145 -14.60 -9.56 -2.78
CA LEU A 145 -14.92 -10.91 -2.30
C LEU A 145 -16.42 -11.22 -2.37
N GLY A 146 -17.27 -10.26 -1.96
CA GLY A 146 -18.73 -10.41 -2.03
C GLY A 146 -19.26 -10.58 -3.45
N THR A 147 -18.62 -9.99 -4.46
CA THR A 147 -18.98 -10.18 -5.85
C THR A 147 -18.78 -11.63 -6.33
N PHE A 148 -17.71 -12.28 -5.83
CA PHE A 148 -17.38 -13.65 -6.22
C PHE A 148 -17.93 -14.72 -5.27
N ALA A 149 -18.38 -14.34 -4.09
CA ALA A 149 -18.98 -15.23 -3.11
C ALA A 149 -20.36 -14.72 -2.63
N PRO A 150 -21.34 -14.52 -3.54
CA PRO A 150 -22.61 -13.90 -3.21
C PRO A 150 -23.46 -14.73 -2.21
N SER A 151 -23.15 -16.02 -2.06
CA SER A 151 -23.82 -16.91 -1.10
C SER A 151 -23.15 -16.94 0.28
N ALA A 152 -22.00 -16.31 0.44
CA ALA A 152 -21.30 -16.30 1.71
C ALA A 152 -21.99 -15.32 2.70
N PRO A 153 -22.14 -15.69 3.99
CA PRO A 153 -22.61 -14.76 5.01
C PRO A 153 -21.72 -13.52 5.10
N ALA A 154 -22.31 -12.35 5.36
CA ALA A 154 -21.57 -11.08 5.44
C ALA A 154 -20.42 -11.14 6.44
N GLY A 155 -20.63 -11.73 7.63
CA GLY A 155 -19.59 -11.92 8.64
C GLY A 155 -18.44 -12.82 8.17
N THR A 156 -18.69 -13.75 7.25
CA THR A 156 -17.65 -14.58 6.64
C THR A 156 -16.77 -13.75 5.70
N ILE A 157 -17.39 -12.90 4.85
CA ILE A 157 -16.65 -12.00 3.95
C ILE A 157 -15.77 -11.05 4.76
N GLU A 158 -16.32 -10.45 5.82
CA GLU A 158 -15.55 -9.56 6.70
C GLU A 158 -14.36 -10.29 7.34
N ALA A 159 -14.59 -11.47 7.93
CA ALA A 159 -13.52 -12.27 8.56
C ALA A 159 -12.42 -12.63 7.56
N TYR A 160 -12.76 -13.12 6.36
CA TYR A 160 -11.76 -13.44 5.34
C TYR A 160 -11.03 -12.20 4.84
N THR A 161 -11.69 -11.06 4.73
CA THR A 161 -11.03 -9.80 4.40
C THR A 161 -9.94 -9.46 5.42
N GLN A 162 -10.26 -9.54 6.73
CA GLN A 162 -9.27 -9.29 7.79
C GLN A 162 -8.12 -10.30 7.79
N ILE A 163 -8.42 -11.57 7.56
CA ILE A 163 -7.40 -12.63 7.46
C ILE A 163 -6.46 -12.35 6.28
N ILE A 164 -7.00 -12.07 5.10
CA ILE A 164 -6.20 -11.78 3.89
C ILE A 164 -5.31 -10.56 4.11
N MET A 165 -5.87 -9.46 4.65
CA MET A 165 -5.10 -8.25 4.92
C MET A 165 -3.99 -8.50 5.92
N GLY A 166 -4.31 -9.09 7.07
CA GLY A 166 -3.33 -9.35 8.13
C GLY A 166 -2.25 -10.35 7.70
N ALA A 167 -2.65 -11.41 7.01
CA ALA A 167 -1.71 -12.41 6.49
C ALA A 167 -0.79 -11.81 5.42
N SER A 168 -1.32 -11.00 4.50
CA SER A 168 -0.52 -10.32 3.46
C SER A 168 0.47 -9.34 4.07
N GLU A 169 0.06 -8.51 5.03
CA GLU A 169 0.94 -7.60 5.77
C GLU A 169 2.06 -8.36 6.49
N ARG A 170 1.72 -9.44 7.18
CA ARG A 170 2.71 -10.27 7.90
C ARG A 170 3.67 -10.97 6.96
N MET A 171 3.17 -11.51 5.85
CA MET A 171 3.98 -12.16 4.82
C MET A 171 4.93 -11.16 4.16
N ALA A 172 4.47 -9.93 3.87
CA ALA A 172 5.31 -8.86 3.33
C ALA A 172 6.46 -8.50 4.28
N LEU A 173 6.21 -8.38 5.58
CA LEU A 173 7.24 -8.16 6.59
C LEU A 173 8.23 -9.34 6.70
N TRP A 174 7.74 -10.57 6.56
CA TRP A 174 8.59 -11.76 6.60
C TRP A 174 9.49 -11.86 5.36
N GLN A 175 8.97 -11.51 4.18
CA GLN A 175 9.72 -11.49 2.92
C GLN A 175 10.80 -10.39 2.91
N THR A 176 10.50 -9.21 3.49
CA THR A 176 11.41 -8.06 3.46
C THR A 176 12.77 -8.42 4.06
N GLY A 177 13.82 -8.25 3.26
CA GLY A 177 15.21 -8.55 3.66
C GLY A 177 15.63 -10.03 3.49
N ARG A 178 14.78 -10.87 2.90
CA ARG A 178 15.11 -12.25 2.53
C ARG A 178 15.47 -12.35 1.05
N ALA A 179 16.69 -12.77 0.76
CA ALA A 179 17.14 -12.98 -0.62
C ALA A 179 16.69 -14.32 -1.23
N ASP A 180 16.19 -15.22 -0.39
CA ASP A 180 15.76 -16.59 -0.74
C ASP A 180 14.26 -16.71 -1.05
N VAL A 181 13.50 -15.62 -0.94
CA VAL A 181 12.05 -15.57 -1.20
C VAL A 181 11.73 -14.40 -2.12
N SER A 182 11.30 -14.71 -3.33
CA SER A 182 10.88 -13.68 -4.30
C SER A 182 9.46 -13.16 -3.98
N ALA A 183 9.09 -12.03 -4.60
CA ALA A 183 7.73 -11.51 -4.55
C ALA A 183 6.71 -12.51 -5.12
N GLU A 184 7.12 -13.24 -6.17
CA GLU A 184 6.33 -14.30 -6.80
C GLU A 184 6.11 -15.49 -5.88
N ASP A 185 7.13 -15.90 -5.10
CA ASP A 185 7.00 -16.98 -4.12
C ASP A 185 6.04 -16.59 -3.00
N ALA A 186 6.16 -15.38 -2.46
CA ALA A 186 5.26 -14.86 -1.43
C ALA A 186 3.81 -14.77 -1.96
N ALA A 187 3.63 -14.30 -3.20
CA ALA A 187 2.34 -14.24 -3.86
C ALA A 187 1.72 -15.64 -4.03
N ARG A 188 2.53 -16.62 -4.46
CA ARG A 188 2.09 -18.01 -4.62
C ARG A 188 1.65 -18.61 -3.29
N TYR A 189 2.45 -18.48 -2.23
CA TYR A 189 2.08 -18.99 -0.90
C TYR A 189 0.76 -18.37 -0.41
N MET A 190 0.58 -17.08 -0.58
CA MET A 190 -0.66 -16.41 -0.18
C MET A 190 -1.85 -16.81 -1.05
N THR A 191 -1.66 -16.94 -2.37
CA THR A 191 -2.71 -17.40 -3.28
C THR A 191 -3.17 -18.80 -2.91
N ASP A 192 -2.23 -19.75 -2.74
CA ASP A 192 -2.54 -21.15 -2.39
C ASP A 192 -3.29 -21.23 -1.05
N PHE A 193 -2.84 -20.48 -0.06
CA PHE A 193 -3.47 -20.44 1.26
C PHE A 193 -4.90 -19.86 1.20
N CYS A 194 -5.06 -18.71 0.57
CA CYS A 194 -6.35 -18.03 0.46
C CYS A 194 -7.33 -18.81 -0.42
N TRP A 195 -6.86 -19.36 -1.54
CA TRP A 195 -7.70 -20.13 -2.47
C TRP A 195 -8.30 -21.35 -1.79
N ASN A 196 -7.49 -22.14 -1.09
CA ASN A 196 -7.95 -23.33 -0.37
C ASN A 196 -8.95 -22.98 0.76
N GLY A 197 -8.82 -21.77 1.38
CA GLY A 197 -9.77 -21.29 2.38
C GLY A 197 -11.08 -20.75 1.80
N LEU A 198 -11.05 -20.14 0.59
CA LEU A 198 -12.19 -19.46 -0.04
C LEU A 198 -12.95 -20.33 -1.02
N SER A 199 -12.29 -21.28 -1.68
CA SER A 199 -12.90 -22.11 -2.75
C SER A 199 -14.23 -22.75 -2.38
N PRO A 200 -14.50 -23.21 -1.14
CA PRO A 200 -15.78 -23.77 -0.76
C PRO A 200 -16.96 -22.77 -0.86
N TYR A 201 -16.67 -21.46 -0.83
CA TYR A 201 -17.68 -20.40 -0.94
C TYR A 201 -17.84 -19.86 -2.35
N LEU A 202 -16.87 -20.15 -3.24
CA LEU A 202 -16.82 -19.67 -4.62
C LEU A 202 -17.42 -20.67 -5.62
N ALA A 203 -17.74 -21.89 -5.18
CA ALA A 203 -18.39 -22.90 -6.01
C ALA A 203 -19.82 -22.46 -6.38
N PRO A 204 -20.28 -22.69 -7.63
CA PRO A 204 -21.64 -22.38 -8.03
C PRO A 204 -22.65 -23.07 -7.10
N ALA A 205 -23.75 -22.36 -6.80
CA ALA A 205 -24.81 -22.85 -5.92
C ALA A 205 -25.42 -24.13 -6.50
N GLY A 206 -25.01 -25.29 -6.02
CA GLY A 206 -25.45 -26.60 -6.50
C GLY A 206 -24.56 -27.75 -6.07
N GLU A 207 -23.31 -27.50 -5.69
CA GLU A 207 -22.44 -28.53 -5.11
C GLU A 207 -22.46 -28.46 -3.59
N ALA A 208 -22.77 -29.60 -2.97
CA ALA A 208 -22.96 -29.70 -1.51
C ALA A 208 -21.66 -29.31 -0.77
N ARG A 209 -21.81 -28.39 0.18
CA ARG A 209 -20.78 -28.02 1.16
C ARG A 209 -20.27 -29.27 1.87
N PRO A 210 -18.95 -29.51 1.97
CA PRO A 210 -18.42 -30.41 2.98
C PRO A 210 -18.72 -29.81 4.35
N GLU A 211 -19.38 -30.59 5.22
CA GLU A 211 -19.61 -30.18 6.61
C GLU A 211 -18.28 -29.94 7.32
N PRO A 212 -18.15 -28.86 8.09
CA PRO A 212 -16.94 -28.62 8.88
C PRO A 212 -16.78 -29.75 9.91
N ARG A 213 -15.62 -30.38 9.89
CA ARG A 213 -15.21 -31.35 10.93
C ARG A 213 -14.82 -30.65 12.22
#